data_c851b87a786d313d9c0276f20f2ed0ed
#
_entry.id   c851b87a786d313d9c0276f20f2ed0ed
#
_cell.length_a   1.000
_cell.length_b   1.000
_cell.length_c   1.000
_cell.angle_alpha   90.00
_cell.angle_beta   90.00
_cell.angle_gamma   90.00
#
_symmetry.space_group_name_H-M   'P 1'
#
loop_
_entity.id
_entity.type
_entity.pdbx_description
1 polymer ?
#
loop_
_entity_poly.entity_id
_entity_poly.type
_entity_poly.pdbx_seq_one_letter_code
_entity_poly.pdbx_strand_id
1 'polypeptide(L)'
;LMVCYGGDGTLLEGVHRLCGAPIPVMGINAGHLGFLTSAPSAGLNLIFEEVAAGRLTTEPRSMIEATGDYAEQPDTELGLNEFTVQRHGAGMISVETYVDEQMVATYHGDGVIVSTPTGSTAYSLSAGGPVVAPTCACLVISPLAPHNLTMRPVVIPDSATITLRIDARRSDAFVTLDSRVYAIGQEAAFTIKRAEQKIFLAVPHNISFYDTLRNKMMWGIDIRS
;
A
#
# COMPACT_ATOMS: atom_id res chain seq x y z
N LEU A 1 -15.45 1.85 -16.42
CA LEU A 1 -15.32 1.00 -15.24
C LEU A 1 -14.46 -0.20 -15.58
N MET A 2 -13.39 -0.43 -14.82
CA MET A 2 -12.63 -1.68 -14.82
C MET A 2 -13.18 -2.59 -13.72
N VAL A 3 -13.36 -3.87 -14.01
CA VAL A 3 -13.82 -4.86 -13.02
C VAL A 3 -12.72 -5.91 -12.83
N CYS A 4 -12.28 -6.07 -11.59
CA CYS A 4 -11.29 -7.06 -11.18
C CYS A 4 -11.98 -8.17 -10.38
N TYR A 5 -11.95 -9.40 -10.89
CA TYR A 5 -12.52 -10.56 -10.20
C TYR A 5 -11.38 -11.40 -9.57
N GLY A 6 -11.33 -11.43 -8.25
CA GLY A 6 -10.26 -12.09 -7.51
C GLY A 6 -10.08 -11.55 -6.11
N GLY A 7 -8.85 -11.56 -5.60
CA GLY A 7 -8.46 -10.92 -4.34
C GLY A 7 -7.88 -9.52 -4.55
N ASP A 8 -7.42 -8.91 -3.44
CA ASP A 8 -6.81 -7.57 -3.46
C ASP A 8 -5.61 -7.48 -4.42
N GLY A 9 -4.78 -8.54 -4.52
CA GLY A 9 -3.68 -8.61 -5.49
C GLY A 9 -4.10 -8.49 -6.95
N THR A 10 -5.27 -9.07 -7.32
CA THR A 10 -5.83 -8.93 -8.68
C THR A 10 -6.24 -7.49 -8.97
N LEU A 11 -6.77 -6.80 -7.95
CA LEU A 11 -7.12 -5.39 -8.09
C LEU A 11 -5.87 -4.52 -8.23
N LEU A 12 -4.81 -4.78 -7.45
CA LEU A 12 -3.52 -4.06 -7.56
C LEU A 12 -2.92 -4.19 -8.96
N GLU A 13 -2.97 -5.39 -9.54
CA GLU A 13 -2.53 -5.61 -10.93
C GLU A 13 -3.40 -4.81 -11.93
N GLY A 14 -4.72 -4.78 -11.72
CA GLY A 14 -5.63 -3.94 -12.51
C GLY A 14 -5.28 -2.46 -12.41
N VAL A 15 -5.03 -1.95 -11.21
CA VAL A 15 -4.62 -0.56 -10.97
C VAL A 15 -3.32 -0.23 -11.68
N HIS A 16 -2.33 -1.11 -11.59
CA HIS A 16 -1.05 -0.94 -12.29
C HIS A 16 -1.24 -0.79 -13.81
N ARG A 17 -2.09 -1.64 -14.43
CA ARG A 17 -2.38 -1.57 -15.87
C ARG A 17 -3.06 -0.30 -16.32
N LEU A 18 -3.71 0.42 -15.40
CA LEU A 18 -4.32 1.72 -15.71
C LEU A 18 -3.27 2.84 -15.87
N CYS A 19 -2.03 2.65 -15.39
CA CYS A 19 -0.96 3.65 -15.49
C CYS A 19 -1.40 5.05 -15.06
N GLY A 20 -2.18 5.16 -13.98
CA GLY A 20 -2.71 6.41 -13.47
C GLY A 20 -3.95 6.96 -14.20
N ALA A 21 -4.50 6.24 -15.20
CA ALA A 21 -5.74 6.68 -15.86
C ALA A 21 -6.91 6.73 -14.86
N PRO A 22 -7.76 7.79 -14.88
CA PRO A 22 -8.84 7.99 -13.91
C PRO A 22 -10.07 7.12 -14.21
N ILE A 23 -9.87 5.85 -14.46
CA ILE A 23 -10.93 4.87 -14.69
C ILE A 23 -11.32 4.26 -13.36
N PRO A 24 -12.59 4.32 -12.92
CA PRO A 24 -13.03 3.65 -11.71
C PRO A 24 -12.78 2.14 -11.76
N VAL A 25 -12.32 1.58 -10.64
CA VAL A 25 -12.00 0.15 -10.50
C VAL A 25 -12.92 -0.47 -9.45
N MET A 26 -13.55 -1.57 -9.79
CA MET A 26 -14.36 -2.38 -8.89
C MET A 26 -13.66 -3.70 -8.62
N GLY A 27 -13.49 -4.06 -7.35
CA GLY A 27 -12.99 -5.35 -6.93
C GLY A 27 -14.14 -6.27 -6.51
N ILE A 28 -14.32 -7.39 -7.22
CA ILE A 28 -15.27 -8.45 -6.88
C ILE A 28 -14.49 -9.59 -6.25
N ASN A 29 -14.88 -9.93 -5.03
CA ASN A 29 -14.21 -10.96 -4.24
C ASN A 29 -14.56 -12.37 -4.75
N ALA A 30 -13.55 -13.17 -5.07
CA ALA A 30 -13.70 -14.55 -5.52
C ALA A 30 -13.75 -15.60 -4.39
N GLY A 31 -13.78 -15.18 -3.11
CA GLY A 31 -13.82 -16.12 -1.98
C GLY A 31 -13.58 -15.47 -0.63
N HIS A 32 -12.42 -14.88 -0.40
CA HIS A 32 -12.08 -14.25 0.88
C HIS A 32 -12.21 -12.72 0.79
N LEU A 33 -13.00 -12.12 1.68
CA LEU A 33 -13.21 -10.68 1.76
C LEU A 33 -11.87 -9.94 1.82
N GLY A 34 -11.63 -9.04 0.85
CA GLY A 34 -10.49 -8.14 0.82
C GLY A 34 -10.82 -6.76 1.38
N PHE A 35 -9.82 -5.91 1.53
CA PHE A 35 -10.04 -4.48 1.82
C PHE A 35 -10.32 -3.68 0.55
N LEU A 36 -9.81 -4.14 -0.60
CA LEU A 36 -10.03 -3.52 -1.91
C LEU A 36 -11.13 -4.24 -2.69
N THR A 37 -11.28 -5.55 -2.50
CA THR A 37 -12.29 -6.39 -3.14
C THR A 37 -13.45 -6.63 -2.17
N SER A 38 -14.25 -5.61 -1.91
CA SER A 38 -15.34 -5.64 -0.93
C SER A 38 -16.68 -6.13 -1.50
N ALA A 39 -16.84 -6.14 -2.82
CA ALA A 39 -18.06 -6.63 -3.46
C ALA A 39 -18.12 -8.16 -3.46
N PRO A 40 -19.14 -8.79 -2.85
CA PRO A 40 -19.24 -10.24 -2.78
C PRO A 40 -19.65 -10.84 -4.12
N SER A 41 -19.02 -11.97 -4.53
CA SER A 41 -19.39 -12.69 -5.76
C SER A 41 -20.81 -13.28 -5.72
N ALA A 42 -21.35 -13.56 -4.53
CA ALA A 42 -22.70 -14.09 -4.35
C ALA A 42 -23.83 -13.13 -4.74
N GLY A 43 -23.50 -11.87 -5.05
CA GLY A 43 -24.48 -10.83 -5.46
C GLY A 43 -24.17 -10.18 -6.80
N LEU A 44 -23.49 -10.89 -7.72
CA LEU A 44 -23.04 -10.32 -9.01
C LEU A 44 -24.18 -9.67 -9.80
N ASN A 45 -25.37 -10.29 -9.85
CA ASN A 45 -26.53 -9.72 -10.57
C ASN A 45 -26.93 -8.35 -9.96
N LEU A 46 -26.98 -8.26 -8.64
CA LEU A 46 -27.28 -7.00 -7.96
C LEU A 46 -26.19 -5.94 -8.22
N ILE A 47 -24.93 -6.34 -8.27
CA ILE A 47 -23.82 -5.44 -8.60
C ILE A 47 -23.98 -4.91 -10.03
N PHE A 48 -24.29 -5.77 -11.00
CA PHE A 48 -24.52 -5.35 -12.39
C PHE A 48 -25.76 -4.45 -12.52
N GLU A 49 -26.81 -4.71 -11.76
CA GLU A 49 -27.98 -3.82 -11.70
C GLU A 49 -27.63 -2.44 -11.11
N GLU A 50 -26.81 -2.38 -10.05
CA GLU A 50 -26.29 -1.13 -9.49
C GLU A 50 -25.42 -0.36 -10.50
N VAL A 51 -24.52 -1.07 -11.22
CA VAL A 51 -23.71 -0.49 -12.30
C VAL A 51 -24.59 0.07 -13.40
N ALA A 52 -25.55 -0.72 -13.88
CA ALA A 52 -26.45 -0.33 -14.97
C ALA A 52 -27.35 0.87 -14.58
N ALA A 53 -27.72 0.97 -13.31
CA ALA A 53 -28.52 2.05 -12.77
C ALA A 53 -27.71 3.29 -12.36
N GLY A 54 -26.38 3.25 -12.50
CA GLY A 54 -25.49 4.37 -12.09
C GLY A 54 -25.45 4.61 -10.58
N ARG A 55 -25.74 3.62 -9.75
CA ARG A 55 -25.81 3.75 -8.28
C ARG A 55 -24.53 3.34 -7.57
N LEU A 56 -23.40 3.28 -8.26
CA LEU A 56 -22.10 3.05 -7.62
C LEU A 56 -21.58 4.34 -6.98
N THR A 57 -21.01 4.19 -5.80
CA THR A 57 -20.19 5.24 -5.20
C THR A 57 -18.73 5.05 -5.60
N THR A 58 -18.05 6.15 -5.92
CA THR A 58 -16.60 6.10 -6.17
C THR A 58 -15.87 6.75 -5.02
N GLU A 59 -14.92 6.02 -4.44
CA GLU A 59 -14.04 6.49 -3.37
C GLU A 59 -12.66 6.80 -3.93
N PRO A 60 -12.18 8.05 -3.84
CA PRO A 60 -10.83 8.38 -4.25
C PRO A 60 -9.82 7.78 -3.29
N ARG A 61 -8.77 7.17 -3.83
CA ARG A 61 -7.63 6.64 -3.10
C ARG A 61 -6.35 7.34 -3.53
N SER A 62 -5.59 7.82 -2.56
CA SER A 62 -4.26 8.38 -2.83
C SER A 62 -3.31 7.25 -3.25
N MET A 63 -2.38 7.61 -4.13
CA MET A 63 -1.26 6.76 -4.54
C MET A 63 0.05 7.37 -4.09
N ILE A 64 1.08 6.58 -4.05
CA ILE A 64 2.47 7.04 -3.94
C ILE A 64 3.17 6.91 -5.29
N GLU A 65 4.09 7.83 -5.52
CA GLU A 65 5.06 7.82 -6.60
C GLU A 65 6.43 7.56 -5.99
N ALA A 66 7.14 6.57 -6.50
CA ALA A 66 8.50 6.24 -6.08
C ALA A 66 9.45 6.39 -7.25
N THR A 67 10.47 7.24 -7.09
CA THR A 67 11.52 7.52 -8.07
C THR A 67 12.86 7.17 -7.47
N GLY A 68 13.77 6.52 -8.21
CA GLY A 68 15.10 6.21 -7.69
C GLY A 68 15.88 5.18 -8.50
N ASP A 69 16.83 4.55 -7.84
CA ASP A 69 17.86 3.71 -8.43
C ASP A 69 17.38 2.26 -8.62
N TYR A 70 16.36 2.06 -9.46
CA TYR A 70 15.97 0.74 -9.93
C TYR A 70 17.07 0.19 -10.85
N ALA A 71 17.45 -1.09 -10.70
CA ALA A 71 18.48 -1.71 -11.55
C ALA A 71 18.05 -1.84 -13.03
N GLU A 72 16.74 -1.97 -13.23
CA GLU A 72 16.11 -1.99 -14.56
C GLU A 72 14.96 -0.99 -14.53
N GLN A 73 14.78 -0.25 -15.63
CA GLN A 73 13.72 0.80 -15.70
C GLN A 73 12.35 0.29 -15.29
N PRO A 74 11.52 1.15 -14.71
CA PRO A 74 11.44 2.61 -14.90
C PRO A 74 12.05 3.42 -13.74
N ASP A 75 12.42 4.67 -14.03
CA ASP A 75 12.92 5.63 -13.02
C ASP A 75 11.83 6.06 -12.02
N THR A 76 10.57 5.93 -12.39
CA THR A 76 9.40 6.35 -11.58
C THR A 76 8.27 5.35 -11.72
N GLU A 77 7.70 4.96 -10.60
CA GLU A 77 6.60 4.00 -10.50
C GLU A 77 5.50 4.46 -9.55
N LEU A 78 4.26 4.02 -9.82
CA LEU A 78 3.08 4.32 -9.01
C LEU A 78 2.65 3.10 -8.17
N GLY A 79 2.31 3.33 -6.90
CA GLY A 79 1.78 2.30 -5.98
C GLY A 79 0.50 2.77 -5.28
N LEU A 80 -0.42 1.84 -5.06
CA LEU A 80 -1.65 2.08 -4.32
C LEU A 80 -1.47 1.81 -2.82
N ASN A 81 -0.77 0.73 -2.46
CA ASN A 81 -0.57 0.32 -1.08
C ASN A 81 0.73 0.87 -0.51
N GLU A 82 1.88 0.37 -0.95
CA GLU A 82 3.16 0.69 -0.32
C GLU A 82 4.36 0.51 -1.25
N PHE A 83 5.42 1.24 -0.90
CA PHE A 83 6.79 0.99 -1.31
C PHE A 83 7.55 0.31 -0.17
N THR A 84 8.29 -0.77 -0.45
CA THR A 84 9.11 -1.43 0.55
C THR A 84 10.56 -1.53 0.11
N VAL A 85 11.46 -1.42 1.08
CA VAL A 85 12.86 -1.84 0.96
C VAL A 85 13.03 -3.06 1.82
N GLN A 86 13.55 -4.16 1.28
CA GLN A 86 13.74 -5.40 2.02
C GLN A 86 15.10 -6.03 1.71
N ARG A 87 15.71 -6.62 2.73
CA ARG A 87 16.89 -7.46 2.55
C ARG A 87 16.53 -8.77 1.85
N HIS A 88 17.51 -9.32 1.15
CA HIS A 88 17.48 -10.70 0.67
C HIS A 88 18.52 -11.53 1.46
N GLY A 89 18.13 -12.71 1.95
CA GLY A 89 19.04 -13.56 2.71
C GLY A 89 19.17 -13.21 4.21
N ALA A 90 20.31 -13.54 4.82
CA ALA A 90 20.48 -13.52 6.28
C ALA A 90 21.14 -12.25 6.84
N GLY A 91 21.67 -11.38 5.99
CA GLY A 91 22.32 -10.14 6.42
C GLY A 91 21.34 -9.06 6.87
N MET A 92 21.86 -7.97 7.37
CA MET A 92 21.11 -6.78 7.78
C MET A 92 21.36 -5.65 6.77
N ILE A 93 20.35 -4.87 6.45
CA ILE A 93 20.49 -3.63 5.68
C ILE A 93 20.36 -2.41 6.58
N SER A 94 20.84 -1.29 6.08
CA SER A 94 20.72 0.01 6.71
C SER A 94 19.96 0.93 5.77
N VAL A 95 18.91 1.59 6.28
CA VAL A 95 18.10 2.53 5.52
C VAL A 95 18.03 3.87 6.26
N GLU A 96 18.80 4.85 5.77
CA GLU A 96 18.67 6.22 6.24
C GLU A 96 17.39 6.81 5.68
N THR A 97 16.55 7.31 6.55
CA THR A 97 15.22 7.84 6.19
C THR A 97 15.11 9.32 6.54
N TYR A 98 14.74 10.10 5.54
CA TYR A 98 14.55 11.54 5.66
C TYR A 98 13.11 11.89 5.30
N VAL A 99 12.54 12.88 5.97
CA VAL A 99 11.26 13.52 5.66
C VAL A 99 11.51 15.01 5.49
N ASP A 100 11.20 15.54 4.30
CA ASP A 100 11.46 16.94 3.93
C ASP A 100 12.92 17.36 4.25
N GLU A 101 13.87 16.51 3.84
CA GLU A 101 15.32 16.66 4.07
C GLU A 101 15.78 16.53 5.55
N GLN A 102 14.85 16.37 6.48
CA GLN A 102 15.17 16.15 7.89
C GLN A 102 15.35 14.66 8.17
N MET A 103 16.47 14.28 8.75
CA MET A 103 16.74 12.90 9.12
C MET A 103 15.78 12.45 10.23
N VAL A 104 15.01 11.38 9.95
CA VAL A 104 14.12 10.77 10.93
C VAL A 104 14.87 9.70 11.72
N ALA A 105 15.49 8.75 11.01
CA ALA A 105 16.24 7.65 11.60
C ALA A 105 17.09 6.92 10.56
N THR A 106 18.07 6.17 11.05
CA THR A 106 18.67 5.06 10.30
C THR A 106 18.06 3.75 10.81
N TYR A 107 17.28 3.09 9.97
CA TYR A 107 16.70 1.78 10.28
C TYR A 107 17.70 0.67 9.97
N HIS A 108 18.15 -0.03 10.99
CA HIS A 108 18.94 -1.25 10.88
C HIS A 108 18.03 -2.45 11.13
N GLY A 109 17.86 -3.33 10.15
CA GLY A 109 16.94 -4.47 10.26
C GLY A 109 16.67 -5.15 8.93
N ASP A 110 15.46 -5.65 8.76
CA ASP A 110 15.02 -6.33 7.55
C ASP A 110 14.57 -5.34 6.45
N GLY A 111 14.22 -4.11 6.82
CA GLY A 111 13.81 -3.09 5.86
C GLY A 111 12.92 -2.00 6.41
N VAL A 112 12.27 -1.28 5.49
CA VAL A 112 11.32 -0.18 5.77
C VAL A 112 10.17 -0.24 4.77
N ILE A 113 8.97 0.05 5.24
CA ILE A 113 7.76 0.23 4.43
C ILE A 113 7.34 1.69 4.47
N VAL A 114 7.00 2.26 3.32
CA VAL A 114 6.28 3.53 3.20
C VAL A 114 4.92 3.22 2.61
N SER A 115 3.84 3.40 3.37
CA SER A 115 2.50 3.05 2.92
C SER A 115 1.54 4.23 2.84
N THR A 116 0.59 4.13 1.93
CA THR A 116 -0.60 4.99 1.87
C THR A 116 -1.59 4.60 2.97
N PRO A 117 -2.65 5.38 3.23
CA PRO A 117 -3.75 4.95 4.07
C PRO A 117 -4.40 3.64 3.59
N THR A 118 -4.52 3.45 2.28
CA THR A 118 -5.04 2.20 1.69
C THR A 118 -4.12 1.03 2.03
N GLY A 119 -2.82 1.18 1.91
CA GLY A 119 -1.80 0.17 2.25
C GLY A 119 -1.62 -0.07 3.75
N SER A 120 -2.20 0.79 4.61
CA SER A 120 -2.12 0.60 6.07
C SER A 120 -2.73 -0.72 6.55
N THR A 121 -3.62 -1.32 5.76
CA THR A 121 -4.23 -2.64 6.03
C THR A 121 -3.56 -3.79 5.25
N ALA A 122 -2.47 -3.50 4.53
CA ALA A 122 -1.66 -4.47 3.79
C ALA A 122 -0.37 -4.83 4.58
N TYR A 123 0.80 -4.75 3.97
CA TYR A 123 2.05 -5.18 4.62
C TYR A 123 2.44 -4.30 5.82
N SER A 124 2.11 -3.00 5.77
CA SER A 124 2.31 -2.09 6.91
C SER A 124 1.63 -2.58 8.18
N LEU A 125 0.42 -3.17 8.09
CA LEU A 125 -0.28 -3.74 9.24
C LEU A 125 0.52 -4.89 9.87
N SER A 126 1.07 -5.79 9.05
CA SER A 126 1.89 -6.92 9.52
C SER A 126 3.19 -6.45 10.18
N ALA A 127 3.70 -5.28 9.79
CA ALA A 127 4.86 -4.62 10.40
C ALA A 127 4.50 -3.81 11.66
N GLY A 128 3.27 -3.92 12.18
CA GLY A 128 2.82 -3.20 13.38
C GLY A 128 2.40 -1.76 13.11
N GLY A 129 2.16 -1.39 11.85
CA GLY A 129 1.61 -0.09 11.47
C GLY A 129 0.16 0.09 11.94
N PRO A 130 -0.31 1.32 12.14
CA PRO A 130 -1.70 1.60 12.50
C PRO A 130 -2.64 1.33 11.33
N VAL A 131 -3.89 0.97 11.62
CA VAL A 131 -4.98 1.04 10.65
C VAL A 131 -5.34 2.50 10.43
N VAL A 132 -5.27 2.96 9.20
CA VAL A 132 -5.58 4.34 8.80
C VAL A 132 -6.79 4.35 7.89
N ALA A 133 -7.76 5.22 8.17
CA ALA A 133 -8.90 5.41 7.29
C ALA A 133 -8.44 5.94 5.91
N PRO A 134 -8.95 5.37 4.80
CA PRO A 134 -8.48 5.71 3.45
C PRO A 134 -8.62 7.19 3.06
N THR A 135 -9.42 7.95 3.79
CA THR A 135 -9.65 9.38 3.58
C THR A 135 -8.62 10.27 4.29
N CYS A 136 -7.74 9.70 5.12
CA CYS A 136 -6.71 10.48 5.82
C CYS A 136 -5.62 10.95 4.85
N ALA A 137 -5.20 12.20 5.00
CA ALA A 137 -4.11 12.79 4.21
C ALA A 137 -2.75 12.54 4.91
N CYS A 138 -2.28 11.30 4.89
CA CYS A 138 -1.02 10.91 5.54
C CYS A 138 -0.30 9.77 4.80
N LEU A 139 0.97 9.57 5.15
CA LEU A 139 1.76 8.39 4.82
C LEU A 139 2.24 7.74 6.12
N VAL A 140 2.54 6.45 6.09
CA VAL A 140 3.03 5.71 7.26
C VAL A 140 4.39 5.11 6.92
N ILE A 141 5.40 5.38 7.76
CA ILE A 141 6.73 4.77 7.67
C ILE A 141 6.79 3.70 8.74
N SER A 142 6.91 2.43 8.34
CA SER A 142 6.94 1.27 9.24
C SER A 142 8.26 0.52 9.12
N PRO A 143 9.04 0.35 10.20
CA PRO A 143 10.25 -0.46 10.17
C PRO A 143 9.92 -1.95 10.07
N LEU A 144 10.75 -2.72 9.36
CA LEU A 144 10.68 -4.17 9.28
C LEU A 144 11.73 -4.79 10.20
N ALA A 145 11.28 -5.50 11.25
CA ALA A 145 12.12 -6.18 12.22
C ALA A 145 13.36 -5.35 12.64
N PRO A 146 13.18 -4.12 13.13
CA PRO A 146 14.32 -3.25 13.46
C PRO A 146 15.11 -3.82 14.64
N HIS A 147 16.43 -3.70 14.59
CA HIS A 147 17.30 -4.06 15.73
C HIS A 147 17.10 -3.13 16.92
N ASN A 148 16.77 -1.87 16.68
CA ASN A 148 16.43 -0.93 17.74
C ASN A 148 14.98 -1.14 18.17
N LEU A 149 14.79 -1.71 19.36
CA LEU A 149 13.48 -2.08 19.91
C LEU A 149 12.59 -0.89 20.29
N THR A 150 13.11 0.33 20.30
CA THR A 150 12.32 1.56 20.55
C THR A 150 11.64 2.10 19.31
N MET A 151 12.04 1.68 18.11
CA MET A 151 11.44 2.14 16.87
C MET A 151 9.97 1.72 16.75
N ARG A 152 9.17 2.63 16.25
CA ARG A 152 7.74 2.42 16.00
C ARG A 152 7.39 3.03 14.64
N PRO A 153 6.31 2.58 14.01
CA PRO A 153 5.76 3.25 12.84
C PRO A 153 5.46 4.73 13.11
N VAL A 154 5.76 5.57 12.13
CA VAL A 154 5.56 7.02 12.18
C VAL A 154 4.54 7.41 11.13
N VAL A 155 3.53 8.19 11.53
CA VAL A 155 2.56 8.78 10.61
C VAL A 155 2.97 10.22 10.31
N ILE A 156 3.05 10.56 9.03
CA ILE A 156 3.45 11.87 8.53
C ILE A 156 2.41 12.43 7.56
N PRO A 157 2.35 13.74 7.32
CA PRO A 157 1.48 14.32 6.29
C PRO A 157 1.80 13.74 4.90
N ASP A 158 0.80 13.55 4.06
CA ASP A 158 0.99 13.05 2.69
C ASP A 158 1.59 14.09 1.73
N SER A 159 1.70 15.35 2.18
CA SER A 159 2.42 16.40 1.47
C SER A 159 3.95 16.30 1.62
N ALA A 160 4.43 15.47 2.55
CA ALA A 160 5.85 15.30 2.79
C ALA A 160 6.52 14.48 1.67
N THR A 161 7.81 14.76 1.46
CA THR A 161 8.69 13.98 0.58
C THR A 161 9.59 13.09 1.45
N ILE A 162 9.58 11.79 1.20
CA ILE A 162 10.39 10.81 1.91
C ILE A 162 11.57 10.44 1.03
N THR A 163 12.79 10.52 1.58
CA THR A 163 14.00 10.03 0.93
C THR A 163 14.57 8.86 1.73
N LEU A 164 14.78 7.74 1.05
CA LEU A 164 15.41 6.55 1.59
C LEU A 164 16.78 6.37 0.95
N ARG A 165 17.85 6.28 1.74
CA ARG A 165 19.18 5.91 1.29
C ARG A 165 19.51 4.54 1.85
N ILE A 166 19.76 3.59 0.96
CA ILE A 166 19.89 2.17 1.27
C ILE A 166 21.36 1.79 1.22
N ASP A 167 21.87 1.15 2.25
CA ASP A 167 23.16 0.49 2.28
C ASP A 167 22.93 -1.02 2.51
N ALA A 168 23.12 -1.79 1.43
CA ALA A 168 22.99 -3.24 1.40
C ALA A 168 24.34 -3.95 1.13
N ARG A 169 25.48 -3.29 1.39
CA ARG A 169 26.82 -3.86 1.13
C ARG A 169 27.11 -5.15 1.90
N ARG A 170 26.34 -5.43 2.95
CA ARG A 170 26.46 -6.64 3.77
C ARG A 170 25.39 -7.68 3.48
N SER A 171 24.46 -7.37 2.61
CA SER A 171 23.33 -8.21 2.23
C SER A 171 22.75 -7.71 0.93
N ASP A 172 22.26 -8.58 0.07
CA ASP A 172 21.47 -8.13 -1.08
C ASP A 172 20.14 -7.55 -0.60
N ALA A 173 19.61 -6.59 -1.37
CA ALA A 173 18.33 -5.97 -1.12
C ALA A 173 17.53 -5.84 -2.41
N PHE A 174 16.23 -5.69 -2.24
CA PHE A 174 15.30 -5.39 -3.32
C PHE A 174 14.25 -4.40 -2.82
N VAL A 175 13.59 -3.76 -3.75
CA VAL A 175 12.43 -2.93 -3.43
C VAL A 175 11.17 -3.53 -4.04
N THR A 176 10.03 -3.28 -3.39
CA THR A 176 8.73 -3.62 -3.98
C THR A 176 7.85 -2.39 -4.02
N LEU A 177 6.98 -2.33 -5.01
CA LEU A 177 5.90 -1.37 -5.08
C LEU A 177 4.61 -2.14 -5.32
N ASP A 178 3.75 -2.16 -4.32
CA ASP A 178 2.63 -3.10 -4.23
C ASP A 178 3.14 -4.56 -4.39
N SER A 179 2.73 -5.29 -5.44
CA SER A 179 3.15 -6.67 -5.70
C SER A 179 4.36 -6.80 -6.66
N ARG A 180 4.92 -5.69 -7.14
CA ARG A 180 6.02 -5.71 -8.12
C ARG A 180 7.36 -5.63 -7.42
N VAL A 181 8.29 -6.49 -7.81
CA VAL A 181 9.64 -6.59 -7.24
C VAL A 181 10.67 -6.03 -8.20
N TYR A 182 11.56 -5.20 -7.68
CA TYR A 182 12.63 -4.58 -8.45
C TYR A 182 13.97 -4.84 -7.76
N ALA A 183 14.95 -5.26 -8.56
CA ALA A 183 16.34 -5.36 -8.11
C ALA A 183 16.93 -3.96 -7.91
N ILE A 184 17.83 -3.83 -6.94
CA ILE A 184 18.60 -2.62 -6.68
C ILE A 184 20.08 -2.95 -6.49
N GLY A 185 20.93 -1.93 -6.62
CA GLY A 185 22.35 -2.04 -6.29
C GLY A 185 22.59 -2.16 -4.78
N GLN A 186 23.86 -2.38 -4.40
CA GLN A 186 24.26 -2.43 -2.98
C GLN A 186 24.10 -1.08 -2.27
N GLU A 187 24.15 0.00 -3.00
CA GLU A 187 23.79 1.35 -2.57
C GLU A 187 22.73 1.87 -3.53
N ALA A 188 21.63 2.38 -3.00
CA ALA A 188 20.53 2.90 -3.78
C ALA A 188 19.79 3.99 -3.01
N ALA A 189 19.19 4.92 -3.72
CA ALA A 189 18.36 5.97 -3.14
C ALA A 189 17.00 6.05 -3.84
N PHE A 190 15.96 6.29 -3.05
CA PHE A 190 14.59 6.46 -3.54
C PHE A 190 13.94 7.66 -2.90
N THR A 191 13.16 8.37 -3.69
CA THR A 191 12.28 9.45 -3.25
C THR A 191 10.84 9.00 -3.41
N ILE A 192 10.08 9.02 -2.33
CA ILE A 192 8.68 8.64 -2.28
C ILE A 192 7.86 9.83 -1.87
N LYS A 193 6.82 10.13 -2.62
CA LYS A 193 5.85 11.19 -2.35
C LYS A 193 4.44 10.76 -2.76
N ARG A 194 3.44 11.52 -2.34
CA ARG A 194 2.10 11.35 -2.86
C ARG A 194 2.08 11.64 -4.37
N ALA A 195 1.51 10.72 -5.14
CA ALA A 195 1.30 10.92 -6.57
C ALA A 195 0.20 11.97 -6.82
N GLU A 196 0.27 12.66 -7.95
CA GLU A 196 -0.83 13.52 -8.42
C GLU A 196 -2.05 12.69 -8.83
N GLN A 197 -1.81 11.50 -9.38
CA GLN A 197 -2.82 10.55 -9.79
C GLN A 197 -3.55 9.96 -8.59
N LYS A 198 -4.84 9.68 -8.78
CA LYS A 198 -5.69 8.98 -7.82
C LYS A 198 -6.38 7.82 -8.50
N ILE A 199 -6.63 6.77 -7.74
CA ILE A 199 -7.53 5.70 -8.14
C ILE A 199 -8.90 5.94 -7.51
N PHE A 200 -9.94 5.60 -8.26
CA PHE A 200 -11.33 5.67 -7.82
C PHE A 200 -11.85 4.24 -7.64
N LEU A 201 -12.02 3.80 -6.39
CA LEU A 201 -12.66 2.52 -6.13
C LEU A 201 -14.17 2.67 -6.27
N ALA A 202 -14.76 1.88 -7.16
CA ALA A 202 -16.20 1.77 -7.26
C ALA A 202 -16.69 0.74 -6.23
N VAL A 203 -17.47 1.18 -5.26
CA VAL A 203 -17.99 0.34 -4.17
C VAL A 203 -19.52 0.35 -4.17
N PRO A 204 -20.16 -0.78 -3.77
CA PRO A 204 -21.61 -0.80 -3.55
C PRO A 204 -22.02 0.21 -2.45
N HIS A 205 -23.17 0.83 -2.62
CA HIS A 205 -23.64 1.97 -1.79
C HIS A 205 -23.76 1.67 -0.29
N ASN A 206 -23.84 0.43 0.09
CA ASN A 206 -24.09 -0.03 1.47
C ASN A 206 -22.88 -0.66 2.17
N ILE A 207 -21.68 -0.55 1.60
CA ILE A 207 -20.45 -1.11 2.18
C ILE A 207 -19.50 0.03 2.50
N SER A 208 -19.15 0.18 3.78
CA SER A 208 -18.14 1.14 4.25
C SER A 208 -16.81 0.45 4.57
N PHE A 209 -15.74 1.26 4.63
CA PHE A 209 -14.44 0.81 5.14
C PHE A 209 -14.55 0.18 6.54
N TYR A 210 -15.37 0.76 7.43
CA TYR A 210 -15.53 0.26 8.79
C TYR A 210 -16.30 -1.06 8.85
N ASP A 211 -17.25 -1.30 7.91
CA ASP A 211 -17.91 -2.60 7.79
C ASP A 211 -16.91 -3.67 7.34
N THR A 212 -16.07 -3.34 6.36
CA THR A 212 -15.00 -4.23 5.90
C THR A 212 -14.02 -4.53 7.03
N LEU A 213 -13.60 -3.52 7.81
CA LEU A 213 -12.70 -3.66 8.94
C LEU A 213 -13.26 -4.62 9.99
N ARG A 214 -14.55 -4.43 10.39
CA ARG A 214 -15.22 -5.31 11.36
C ARG A 214 -15.31 -6.74 10.86
N ASN A 215 -15.76 -6.91 9.62
CA ASN A 215 -16.02 -8.23 9.06
C ASN A 215 -14.72 -9.01 8.76
N LYS A 216 -13.68 -8.33 8.26
CA LYS A 216 -12.42 -8.99 7.91
C LYS A 216 -11.53 -9.26 9.11
N MET A 217 -11.47 -8.35 10.07
CA MET A 217 -10.58 -8.43 11.22
C MET A 217 -11.29 -8.87 12.50
N MET A 218 -12.57 -9.16 12.45
CA MET A 218 -13.40 -9.42 13.64
C MET A 218 -13.24 -8.30 14.70
N TRP A 219 -13.11 -7.07 14.22
CA TRP A 219 -12.77 -5.91 15.05
C TRP A 219 -13.84 -5.60 16.07
N GLY A 220 -13.46 -5.67 17.35
CA GLY A 220 -14.38 -5.41 18.47
C GLY A 220 -15.33 -6.55 18.81
N ILE A 221 -15.17 -7.74 18.21
CA ILE A 221 -15.95 -8.94 18.60
C ILE A 221 -15.31 -9.55 19.84
N ASP A 222 -16.06 -9.64 20.93
CA ASP A 222 -15.65 -10.40 22.10
C ASP A 222 -15.93 -11.89 21.85
N ILE A 223 -14.88 -12.67 21.66
CA ILE A 223 -14.98 -14.12 21.41
C ILE A 223 -15.53 -14.87 22.64
N ARG A 224 -15.66 -14.18 23.78
CA ARG A 224 -16.14 -14.76 25.05
C ARG A 224 -17.63 -14.50 25.32
N SER A 225 -18.34 -13.83 24.41
CA SER A 225 -19.78 -13.57 24.49
C SER A 225 -20.59 -14.56 23.65
#